data_7c911b31f41258b4ad150b2bd996399f
#
_entry.id   7c911b31f41258b4ad150b2bd996399f
#
_cell.length_a   1.000
_cell.length_b   1.000
_cell.length_c   1.000
_cell.angle_alpha   90.00
_cell.angle_beta   90.00
_cell.angle_gamma   90.00
#
_symmetry.space_group_name_H-M   'P 1'
#
loop_
_entity.id
_entity.type
_entity.pdbx_description
1 polymer ?
#
loop_
_entity_poly.entity_id
_entity_poly.type
_entity_poly.pdbx_seq_one_letter_code
_entity_poly.pdbx_strand_id
1 'polypeptide(L)'
;VPPPLEYVMTVPAQNDRASWGTRVRARLIDQFPTYLGLIIFCVGYLIFIVRLASSSGSTSQLTMPAVVMIIGLGAMLVSLGWVAYNRWHLAGKTGQSVGKRVSKIRLIGAETYAPIGLRNAFLRDLVHILDALTLVGYLLPLWDEKRQTFADQVMKTVVIDEATSHRQ
;
A
#
# COMPACT_ATOMS: atom_id res chain seq x y z
N VAL A 1 -29.63 -1.85 -24.47
CA VAL A 1 -29.59 -2.29 -23.08
C VAL A 1 -29.07 -1.12 -22.28
N PRO A 2 -29.86 -0.51 -21.38
CA PRO A 2 -29.33 0.53 -20.52
C PRO A 2 -28.17 -0.08 -19.71
N PRO A 3 -27.06 0.68 -19.46
CA PRO A 3 -26.03 0.22 -18.57
C PRO A 3 -26.69 -0.11 -17.23
N PRO A 4 -26.20 -1.13 -16.51
CA PRO A 4 -26.75 -1.47 -15.22
C PRO A 4 -26.82 -0.21 -14.36
N LEU A 5 -27.85 -0.09 -13.50
CA LEU A 5 -28.09 1.03 -12.56
C LEU A 5 -26.97 1.12 -11.52
N GLU A 6 -25.77 1.28 -12.02
CA GLU A 6 -24.55 1.09 -11.34
C GLU A 6 -23.98 2.45 -11.00
N TYR A 7 -24.03 2.75 -9.73
CA TYR A 7 -23.22 3.77 -9.12
C TYR A 7 -23.41 5.20 -9.65
N VAL A 8 -24.58 5.74 -9.49
CA VAL A 8 -24.64 7.19 -9.24
C VAL A 8 -24.02 7.38 -7.86
N MET A 9 -22.70 7.47 -7.83
CA MET A 9 -22.03 7.91 -6.62
C MET A 9 -22.49 9.34 -6.36
N THR A 10 -23.38 9.50 -5.42
CA THR A 10 -23.68 10.81 -4.84
C THR A 10 -22.34 11.39 -4.36
N VAL A 11 -22.17 12.69 -4.54
CA VAL A 11 -20.95 13.40 -4.08
C VAL A 11 -20.66 12.97 -2.63
N PRO A 12 -19.51 12.28 -2.35
CA PRO A 12 -19.25 11.78 -1.01
C PRO A 12 -19.20 12.95 -0.03
N ALA A 13 -20.00 12.88 1.00
CA ALA A 13 -19.96 13.86 2.07
C ALA A 13 -18.58 13.87 2.75
N GLN A 14 -18.22 14.94 3.40
CA GLN A 14 -16.95 15.04 4.12
C GLN A 14 -16.80 13.94 5.17
N ASN A 15 -17.91 13.51 5.77
CA ASN A 15 -17.96 12.44 6.77
C ASN A 15 -17.72 11.03 6.18
N ASP A 16 -17.85 10.86 4.86
CA ASP A 16 -17.64 9.57 4.19
C ASP A 16 -16.16 9.28 3.91
N ARG A 17 -15.27 10.18 4.28
CA ARG A 17 -13.84 10.02 4.03
C ARG A 17 -13.21 9.09 5.06
N ALA A 18 -12.44 8.13 4.55
CA ALA A 18 -11.75 7.15 5.37
C ALA A 18 -10.80 7.80 6.37
N SER A 19 -10.84 7.32 7.61
CA SER A 19 -9.93 7.75 8.67
C SER A 19 -8.48 7.41 8.33
N TRP A 20 -7.53 8.12 8.92
CA TRP A 20 -6.11 7.82 8.78
C TRP A 20 -5.78 6.38 9.22
N GLY A 21 -6.27 5.94 10.38
CA GLY A 21 -6.02 4.59 10.90
C GLY A 21 -6.51 3.49 9.97
N THR A 22 -7.69 3.66 9.34
CA THR A 22 -8.22 2.70 8.36
C THR A 22 -7.32 2.60 7.13
N ARG A 23 -6.76 3.73 6.66
CA ARG A 23 -5.81 3.76 5.53
C ARG A 23 -4.48 3.09 5.88
N VAL A 24 -3.95 3.31 7.10
CA VAL A 24 -2.74 2.64 7.60
C VAL A 24 -2.95 1.13 7.66
N ARG A 25 -4.08 0.68 8.23
CA ARG A 25 -4.43 -0.75 8.26
C ARG A 25 -4.47 -1.35 6.86
N ALA A 26 -5.12 -0.71 5.91
CA ALA A 26 -5.16 -1.17 4.52
C ALA A 26 -3.75 -1.27 3.91
N ARG A 27 -2.90 -0.27 4.18
CA ARG A 27 -1.51 -0.25 3.70
C ARG A 27 -0.68 -1.39 4.27
N LEU A 28 -0.80 -1.66 5.56
CA LEU A 28 -0.08 -2.76 6.22
C LEU A 28 -0.47 -4.13 5.62
N ILE A 29 -1.76 -4.36 5.37
CA ILE A 29 -2.23 -5.58 4.72
C ILE A 29 -1.66 -5.71 3.32
N ASP A 30 -1.66 -4.65 2.51
CA ASP A 30 -1.15 -4.66 1.14
C ASP A 30 0.36 -4.91 1.08
N GLN A 31 1.11 -4.42 2.06
CA GLN A 31 2.58 -4.53 2.11
C GLN A 31 3.08 -5.73 2.92
N PHE A 32 2.19 -6.49 3.55
CA PHE A 32 2.57 -7.62 4.40
C PHE A 32 3.54 -8.60 3.73
N PRO A 33 3.35 -9.02 2.46
CA PRO A 33 4.30 -9.93 1.80
C PRO A 33 5.71 -9.33 1.67
N THR A 34 5.80 -8.02 1.41
CA THR A 34 7.08 -7.31 1.31
C THR A 34 7.79 -7.23 2.65
N TYR A 35 7.06 -6.90 3.71
CA TYR A 35 7.64 -6.84 5.06
C TYR A 35 8.10 -8.21 5.54
N LEU A 36 7.35 -9.26 5.24
CA LEU A 36 7.75 -10.63 5.59
C LEU A 36 9.07 -11.02 4.91
N GLY A 37 9.19 -10.77 3.60
CA GLY A 37 10.44 -11.00 2.87
C GLY A 37 11.62 -10.19 3.42
N LEU A 38 11.39 -8.93 3.75
CA LEU A 38 12.40 -8.06 4.36
C LEU A 38 12.85 -8.58 5.73
N ILE A 39 11.93 -9.01 6.58
CA ILE A 39 12.25 -9.57 7.91
C ILE A 39 13.11 -10.83 7.75
N ILE A 40 12.72 -11.75 6.86
CA ILE A 40 13.49 -12.97 6.58
C ILE A 40 14.90 -12.62 6.12
N PHE A 41 15.03 -11.68 5.17
CA PHE A 41 16.33 -11.21 4.70
C PHE A 41 17.17 -10.61 5.81
N CYS A 42 16.62 -9.70 6.62
CA CYS A 42 17.35 -9.05 7.72
C CYS A 42 17.80 -10.03 8.79
N VAL A 43 16.97 -11.02 9.14
CA VAL A 43 17.36 -12.09 10.10
C VAL A 43 18.51 -12.91 9.54
N GLY A 44 18.43 -13.34 8.28
CA GLY A 44 19.51 -14.07 7.61
C GLY A 44 20.80 -13.24 7.56
N TYR A 45 20.70 -11.95 7.23
CA TYR A 45 21.82 -11.02 7.19
C TYR A 45 22.48 -10.83 8.55
N LEU A 46 21.68 -10.62 9.60
CA LEU A 46 22.19 -10.48 10.98
C LEU A 46 22.95 -11.73 11.41
N ILE A 47 22.37 -12.92 11.20
CA ILE A 47 23.03 -14.19 11.54
C ILE A 47 24.32 -14.34 10.72
N PHE A 48 24.30 -13.99 9.43
CA PHE A 48 25.46 -14.02 8.54
C PHE A 48 26.62 -13.17 9.09
N ILE A 49 26.35 -11.91 9.44
CA ILE A 49 27.35 -10.98 9.99
C ILE A 49 27.90 -11.48 11.33
N VAL A 50 27.04 -11.96 12.24
CA VAL A 50 27.46 -12.50 13.54
C VAL A 50 28.38 -13.73 13.35
N ARG A 51 28.01 -14.64 12.44
CA ARG A 51 28.83 -15.82 12.12
C ARG A 51 30.15 -15.45 11.47
N LEU A 52 30.14 -14.48 10.54
CA LEU A 52 31.35 -13.98 9.90
C LEU A 52 32.32 -13.37 10.94
N ALA A 53 31.82 -12.61 11.89
CA ALA A 53 32.63 -11.97 12.94
C ALA A 53 33.15 -12.97 13.97
N SER A 54 32.42 -14.04 14.27
CA SER A 54 32.78 -15.05 15.27
C SER A 54 33.50 -16.27 14.69
N SER A 55 33.46 -16.45 13.38
CA SER A 55 33.97 -17.66 12.74
C SER A 55 35.45 -17.54 12.45
N SER A 56 36.21 -18.56 12.82
CA SER A 56 37.57 -18.84 12.34
C SER A 56 37.58 -19.26 10.86
N GLY A 57 36.69 -18.70 10.02
CA GLY A 57 36.72 -18.84 8.57
C GLY A 57 36.02 -20.11 7.98
N SER A 58 35.23 -20.83 8.75
CA SER A 58 34.50 -22.01 8.20
C SER A 58 33.34 -21.61 7.26
N THR A 59 33.51 -21.86 5.98
CA THR A 59 32.50 -21.59 4.95
C THR A 59 31.16 -22.28 5.23
N SER A 60 31.20 -23.48 5.86
CA SER A 60 30.00 -24.25 6.20
C SER A 60 29.05 -23.53 7.17
N GLN A 61 29.58 -22.67 8.03
CA GLN A 61 28.76 -21.89 8.98
C GLN A 61 28.03 -20.70 8.32
N LEU A 62 28.48 -20.26 7.16
CA LEU A 62 27.90 -19.14 6.41
C LEU A 62 26.83 -19.57 5.41
N THR A 63 26.78 -20.85 5.04
CA THR A 63 25.87 -21.37 4.00
C THR A 63 24.41 -21.19 4.37
N MET A 64 24.01 -21.59 5.58
CA MET A 64 22.62 -21.49 6.01
C MET A 64 22.11 -20.04 6.09
N PRO A 65 22.82 -19.09 6.73
CA PRO A 65 22.41 -17.70 6.71
C PRO A 65 22.31 -17.12 5.31
N ALA A 66 23.24 -17.47 4.40
CA ALA A 66 23.20 -17.04 3.01
C ALA A 66 21.94 -17.56 2.27
N VAL A 67 21.57 -18.81 2.49
CA VAL A 67 20.33 -19.39 1.93
C VAL A 67 19.11 -18.64 2.44
N VAL A 68 19.04 -18.33 3.75
CA VAL A 68 17.93 -17.55 4.32
C VAL A 68 17.85 -16.16 3.70
N MET A 69 18.99 -15.49 3.50
CA MET A 69 19.02 -14.19 2.80
C MET A 69 18.49 -14.29 1.36
N ILE A 70 18.91 -15.32 0.62
CA ILE A 70 18.46 -15.53 -0.77
C ILE A 70 16.95 -15.77 -0.81
N ILE A 71 16.41 -16.57 0.10
CA ILE A 71 14.96 -16.81 0.23
C ILE A 71 14.24 -15.49 0.53
N GLY A 72 14.73 -14.69 1.47
CA GLY A 72 14.15 -13.39 1.82
C GLY A 72 14.18 -12.42 0.63
N LEU A 73 15.29 -12.36 -0.09
CA LEU A 73 15.42 -11.54 -1.31
C LEU A 73 14.45 -12.01 -2.40
N GLY A 74 14.34 -13.31 -2.62
CA GLY A 74 13.39 -13.89 -3.57
C GLY A 74 11.94 -13.54 -3.21
N ALA A 75 11.56 -13.63 -1.93
CA ALA A 75 10.24 -13.24 -1.44
C ALA A 75 9.97 -11.74 -1.66
N MET A 76 10.97 -10.88 -1.46
CA MET A 76 10.86 -9.44 -1.77
C MET A 76 10.63 -9.19 -3.26
N LEU A 77 11.36 -9.87 -4.14
CA LEU A 77 11.19 -9.73 -5.60
C LEU A 77 9.79 -10.19 -6.04
N VAL A 78 9.29 -11.30 -5.53
CA VAL A 78 7.92 -11.76 -5.80
C VAL A 78 6.89 -10.75 -5.30
N SER A 79 7.14 -10.12 -4.15
CA SER A 79 6.23 -9.13 -3.59
C SER A 79 6.14 -7.85 -4.44
N LEU A 80 7.14 -7.51 -5.24
CA LEU A 80 7.04 -6.40 -6.20
C LEU A 80 5.96 -6.68 -7.26
N GLY A 81 5.89 -7.92 -7.77
CA GLY A 81 4.81 -8.33 -8.67
C GLY A 81 3.44 -8.26 -8.00
N TRP A 82 3.36 -8.66 -6.72
CA TRP A 82 2.16 -8.51 -5.92
C TRP A 82 1.73 -7.05 -5.77
N VAL A 83 2.66 -6.15 -5.44
CA VAL A 83 2.39 -4.71 -5.32
C VAL A 83 1.86 -4.16 -6.64
N ALA A 84 2.52 -4.47 -7.76
CA ALA A 84 2.09 -4.02 -9.08
C ALA A 84 0.66 -4.49 -9.41
N TYR A 85 0.38 -5.77 -9.20
CA TYR A 85 -0.95 -6.32 -9.44
C TYR A 85 -1.99 -5.72 -8.49
N ASN A 86 -1.73 -5.74 -7.18
CA ASN A 86 -2.71 -5.39 -6.16
C ASN A 86 -2.97 -3.88 -6.11
N ARG A 87 -1.91 -3.05 -6.15
CA ARG A 87 -2.04 -1.61 -5.92
C ARG A 87 -2.21 -0.80 -7.19
N TRP A 88 -1.67 -1.27 -8.33
CA TRP A 88 -1.78 -0.53 -9.58
C TRP A 88 -2.89 -1.09 -10.46
N HIS A 89 -2.89 -2.40 -10.70
CA HIS A 89 -3.90 -3.00 -11.58
C HIS A 89 -5.26 -3.12 -10.89
N LEU A 90 -5.32 -3.83 -9.75
CA LEU A 90 -6.58 -4.08 -9.06
C LEU A 90 -7.18 -2.77 -8.50
N ALA A 91 -6.42 -2.01 -7.71
CA ALA A 91 -6.90 -0.75 -7.16
C ALA A 91 -7.11 0.32 -8.23
N GLY A 92 -6.33 0.35 -9.30
CA GLY A 92 -6.56 1.25 -10.42
C GLY A 92 -7.89 1.00 -11.13
N LYS A 93 -8.28 -0.28 -11.32
CA LYS A 93 -9.54 -0.66 -11.98
C LYS A 93 -10.77 -0.60 -11.09
N THR A 94 -10.63 -0.95 -9.83
CA THR A 94 -11.78 -1.12 -8.92
C THR A 94 -11.85 -0.04 -7.82
N GLY A 95 -10.80 0.76 -7.68
CA GLY A 95 -10.62 1.65 -6.52
C GLY A 95 -10.15 0.92 -5.26
N GLN A 96 -10.04 -0.41 -5.29
CA GLN A 96 -9.74 -1.23 -4.12
C GLN A 96 -8.58 -2.18 -4.35
N SER A 97 -7.53 -2.07 -3.51
CA SER A 97 -6.58 -3.16 -3.27
C SER A 97 -7.17 -4.17 -2.30
N VAL A 98 -6.51 -5.30 -2.09
CA VAL A 98 -6.92 -6.31 -1.09
C VAL A 98 -7.04 -5.67 0.30
N GLY A 99 -6.03 -4.90 0.72
CA GLY A 99 -6.06 -4.21 2.02
C GLY A 99 -7.19 -3.18 2.13
N LYS A 100 -7.47 -2.42 1.06
CA LYS A 100 -8.59 -1.49 1.03
C LYS A 100 -9.94 -2.20 1.10
N ARG A 101 -10.07 -3.34 0.39
CA ARG A 101 -11.29 -4.16 0.44
C ARG A 101 -11.55 -4.70 1.84
N VAL A 102 -10.55 -5.28 2.50
CA VAL A 102 -10.64 -5.75 3.89
C VAL A 102 -10.97 -4.60 4.85
N SER A 103 -10.46 -3.41 4.57
CA SER A 103 -10.69 -2.21 5.38
C SER A 103 -11.97 -1.45 5.00
N LYS A 104 -12.74 -1.95 4.02
CA LYS A 104 -13.99 -1.34 3.51
C LYS A 104 -13.82 0.11 3.07
N ILE A 105 -12.71 0.42 2.42
CA ILE A 105 -12.42 1.74 1.88
C ILE A 105 -12.16 1.66 0.38
N ARG A 106 -12.40 2.77 -0.33
CA ARG A 106 -12.23 2.86 -1.78
C ARG A 106 -11.51 4.13 -2.18
N LEU A 107 -10.59 4.02 -3.13
CA LEU A 107 -9.86 5.12 -3.74
C LEU A 107 -10.58 5.56 -5.03
N ILE A 108 -10.95 6.82 -5.11
CA ILE A 108 -11.65 7.40 -6.26
C ILE A 108 -11.03 8.75 -6.65
N GLY A 109 -11.27 9.18 -7.87
CA GLY A 109 -10.98 10.55 -8.30
C GLY A 109 -11.88 11.54 -7.58
N ALA A 110 -11.34 12.65 -7.12
CA ALA A 110 -12.10 13.66 -6.37
C ALA A 110 -13.15 14.39 -7.20
N GLU A 111 -12.95 14.46 -8.53
CA GLU A 111 -13.86 15.13 -9.47
C GLU A 111 -14.73 14.14 -10.24
N THR A 112 -14.18 12.94 -10.52
CA THR A 112 -14.84 11.93 -11.37
C THR A 112 -15.66 10.92 -10.58
N TYR A 113 -15.39 10.78 -9.28
CA TYR A 113 -15.96 9.77 -8.39
C TYR A 113 -15.80 8.32 -8.87
N ALA A 114 -14.93 8.10 -9.84
CA ALA A 114 -14.64 6.82 -10.47
C ALA A 114 -13.24 6.30 -10.08
N PRO A 115 -12.96 4.99 -10.30
CA PRO A 115 -11.62 4.44 -10.17
C PRO A 115 -10.63 5.20 -11.05
N ILE A 116 -9.41 5.42 -10.54
CA ILE A 116 -8.44 6.34 -11.15
C ILE A 116 -7.65 5.76 -12.33
N GLY A 117 -7.79 4.47 -12.59
CA GLY A 117 -7.03 3.75 -13.62
C GLY A 117 -5.62 3.35 -13.16
N LEU A 118 -5.03 2.40 -13.91
CA LEU A 118 -3.70 1.84 -13.59
C LEU A 118 -2.60 2.89 -13.56
N ARG A 119 -2.55 3.76 -14.59
CA ARG A 119 -1.52 4.80 -14.72
C ARG A 119 -1.52 5.75 -13.52
N ASN A 120 -2.70 6.24 -13.14
CA ASN A 120 -2.81 7.18 -12.04
C ASN A 120 -2.57 6.50 -10.69
N ALA A 121 -2.94 5.22 -10.53
CA ALA A 121 -2.62 4.44 -9.35
C ALA A 121 -1.09 4.27 -9.18
N PHE A 122 -0.37 4.01 -10.26
CA PHE A 122 1.09 3.94 -10.28
C PHE A 122 1.72 5.31 -9.95
N LEU A 123 1.31 6.38 -10.65
CA LEU A 123 1.84 7.73 -10.41
C LEU A 123 1.58 8.18 -8.96
N ARG A 124 0.39 7.87 -8.42
CA ARG A 124 0.07 8.16 -7.03
C ARG A 124 1.02 7.45 -6.05
N ASP A 125 1.40 6.21 -6.33
CA ASP A 125 2.38 5.49 -5.53
C ASP A 125 3.78 6.11 -5.62
N LEU A 126 4.18 6.65 -6.76
CA LEU A 126 5.42 7.40 -6.88
C LEU A 126 5.39 8.68 -6.04
N VAL A 127 4.29 9.43 -6.08
CA VAL A 127 4.14 10.63 -5.23
C VAL A 127 4.14 10.26 -3.73
N HIS A 128 3.62 9.09 -3.37
CA HIS A 128 3.70 8.59 -1.99
C HIS A 128 5.13 8.31 -1.51
N ILE A 129 6.12 8.18 -2.39
CA ILE A 129 7.53 8.13 -1.99
C ILE A 129 7.93 9.46 -1.32
N LEU A 130 7.44 10.59 -1.85
CA LEU A 130 7.67 11.90 -1.24
C LEU A 130 6.99 12.01 0.13
N ASP A 131 5.76 11.47 0.27
CA ASP A 131 5.08 11.38 1.57
C ASP A 131 5.91 10.58 2.59
N ALA A 132 6.54 9.49 2.14
CA ALA A 132 7.36 8.64 2.99
C ALA A 132 8.68 9.33 3.41
N LEU A 133 9.30 10.07 2.50
CA LEU A 133 10.56 10.79 2.78
C LEU A 133 10.35 11.94 3.77
N THR A 134 9.22 12.63 3.69
CA THR A 134 8.91 13.78 4.55
C THR A 134 8.19 13.40 5.83
N LEU A 135 7.61 12.19 5.91
CA LEU A 135 6.66 11.73 6.95
C LEU A 135 5.43 12.63 7.09
N VAL A 136 5.58 13.92 6.85
CA VAL A 136 4.53 14.95 6.96
C VAL A 136 3.37 14.64 6.00
N GLY A 137 3.66 14.22 4.76
CA GLY A 137 2.64 13.91 3.77
C GLY A 137 1.67 12.80 4.22
N TYR A 138 2.18 11.80 4.95
CA TYR A 138 1.34 10.75 5.53
C TYR A 138 0.51 11.20 6.73
N LEU A 139 0.97 12.21 7.45
CA LEU A 139 0.29 12.71 8.64
C LEU A 139 -0.74 13.80 8.28
N LEU A 140 -0.65 14.40 7.10
CA LEU A 140 -1.59 15.44 6.65
C LEU A 140 -3.07 15.10 6.89
N PRO A 141 -3.57 13.86 6.65
CA PRO A 141 -4.98 13.54 6.90
C PRO A 141 -5.45 13.69 8.35
N LEU A 142 -4.53 13.91 9.30
CA LEU A 142 -4.87 14.17 10.70
C LEU A 142 -5.31 15.63 10.92
N TRP A 143 -4.83 16.56 10.08
CA TRP A 143 -5.11 18.00 10.18
C TRP A 143 -5.91 18.55 9.00
N ASP A 144 -5.83 17.89 7.84
CA ASP A 144 -6.53 18.31 6.64
C ASP A 144 -8.03 18.03 6.77
N GLU A 145 -8.85 19.05 6.58
CA GLU A 145 -10.32 18.94 6.60
C GLU A 145 -10.82 17.90 5.58
N LYS A 146 -10.12 17.79 4.46
CA LYS A 146 -10.42 16.82 3.41
C LYS A 146 -9.80 15.44 3.67
N ARG A 147 -9.07 15.25 4.76
CA ARG A 147 -8.38 14.00 5.11
C ARG A 147 -7.57 13.43 3.94
N GLN A 148 -6.89 14.32 3.18
CA GLN A 148 -6.08 13.95 2.03
C GLN A 148 -4.60 13.93 2.40
N THR A 149 -3.86 12.92 1.90
CA THR A 149 -2.39 12.92 1.90
C THR A 149 -1.89 13.91 0.85
N PHE A 150 -0.60 14.26 0.87
CA PHE A 150 -0.01 15.06 -0.19
C PHE A 150 -0.20 14.41 -1.57
N ALA A 151 0.01 13.09 -1.66
CA ALA A 151 -0.25 12.35 -2.89
C ALA A 151 -1.72 12.41 -3.32
N ASP A 152 -2.68 12.39 -2.38
CA ASP A 152 -4.10 12.56 -2.70
C ASP A 152 -4.40 13.94 -3.28
N GLN A 153 -3.77 15.00 -2.74
CA GLN A 153 -3.95 16.37 -3.24
C GLN A 153 -3.36 16.54 -4.64
N VAL A 154 -2.12 16.08 -4.86
CA VAL A 154 -1.44 16.17 -6.17
C VAL A 154 -2.20 15.41 -7.25
N MET A 155 -2.69 14.22 -6.93
CA MET A 155 -3.38 13.34 -7.87
C MET A 155 -4.89 13.58 -7.94
N LYS A 156 -5.41 14.57 -7.19
CA LYS A 156 -6.85 14.88 -7.08
C LYS A 156 -7.68 13.63 -6.77
N THR A 157 -7.28 12.89 -5.75
CA THR A 157 -7.94 11.67 -5.31
C THR A 157 -8.47 11.79 -3.89
N VAL A 158 -9.45 10.96 -3.55
CA VAL A 158 -9.97 10.81 -2.19
C VAL A 158 -10.15 9.34 -1.87
N VAL A 159 -10.04 9.00 -0.58
CA VAL A 159 -10.36 7.66 -0.08
C VAL A 159 -11.63 7.75 0.73
N ILE A 160 -12.65 7.03 0.33
CA ILE A 160 -13.96 6.99 1.00
C ILE A 160 -14.11 5.73 1.83
N ASP A 161 -14.95 5.81 2.87
CA ASP A 161 -15.39 4.68 3.67
C ASP A 161 -16.72 4.16 3.12
N GLU A 162 -16.73 2.92 2.64
CA GLU A 162 -17.94 2.31 2.05
C GLU A 162 -19.04 2.05 3.09
N ALA A 163 -18.67 1.88 4.37
CA ALA A 163 -19.65 1.63 5.41
C ALA A 163 -20.50 2.85 5.74
N THR A 164 -19.97 4.06 5.50
CA THR A 164 -20.69 5.32 5.72
C THR A 164 -21.45 5.77 4.46
N SER A 165 -20.86 5.56 3.29
CA SER A 165 -21.41 5.96 1.99
C SER A 165 -22.74 5.24 1.62
N HIS A 166 -23.01 4.06 2.20
CA HIS A 166 -24.26 3.30 1.97
C HIS A 166 -25.42 3.69 2.90
N ARG A 167 -25.23 4.66 3.80
CA ARG A 167 -26.26 5.04 4.79
C ARG A 167 -27.06 6.28 4.39
N GLN A 168 -26.79 6.83 3.24
CA GLN A 168 -27.55 7.95 2.63
C GLN A 168 -28.37 7.43 1.45
#